data_2ae2e3001dba7060ae5bbb6cc065047e
#
_entry.id   2ae2e3001dba7060ae5bbb6cc065047e
#
_cell.length_a   1.000
_cell.length_b   1.000
_cell.length_c   1.000
_cell.angle_alpha   90.00
_cell.angle_beta   90.00
_cell.angle_gamma   90.00
#
_symmetry.space_group_name_H-M   'P 1'
#
loop_
_entity.id
_entity.type
_entity.pdbx_description
1 polymer ?
#
loop_
_entity_poly.entity_id
_entity_poly.type
_entity_poly.pdbx_seq_one_letter_code
_entity_poly.pdbx_strand_id
1 'polypeptide(L)'
;MKVCYYGRIPSKVPICETLHGQHDWYCCCLGGVLLQMNGARALLESLKTEGVEVVFGYPGGAVLTLYDEVYKMKFPHILTRHEQGAAHAADGYARASGKVGVAFATSGPGATNLVTGIATAHMDSVPMVCI
;
A
#
# COMPACT_ATOMS: atom_id res chain seq x y z
N MET A 1 -2.54 12.59 0.49
CA MET A 1 -1.44 11.60 0.58
C MET A 1 -0.82 11.48 -0.79
N LYS A 2 0.44 11.91 -0.97
CA LYS A 2 1.14 11.78 -2.25
C LYS A 2 1.85 10.42 -2.25
N VAL A 3 1.39 9.51 -3.07
CA VAL A 3 2.09 8.24 -3.32
C VAL A 3 3.14 8.53 -4.39
N CYS A 4 4.43 8.41 -4.07
CA CYS A 4 5.48 8.46 -5.07
C CYS A 4 5.59 7.08 -5.72
N TYR A 5 5.04 6.95 -6.91
CA TYR A 5 5.15 5.76 -7.72
C TYR A 5 6.36 5.89 -8.67
N TYR A 6 7.34 5.02 -8.53
CA TYR A 6 8.43 4.87 -9.49
C TYR A 6 8.28 3.51 -10.17
N GLY A 7 7.56 3.48 -11.27
CA GLY A 7 7.37 2.28 -12.07
C GLY A 7 6.54 2.58 -13.33
N ARG A 8 6.77 1.86 -14.41
CA ARG A 8 6.02 2.00 -15.66
C ARG A 8 4.55 1.71 -15.39
N ILE A 9 3.70 2.72 -15.51
CA ILE A 9 2.24 2.56 -15.53
C ILE A 9 1.88 1.77 -16.79
N PRO A 10 1.16 0.64 -16.68
CA PRO A 10 0.59 -0.01 -17.87
C PRO A 10 -0.37 0.96 -18.54
N SER A 11 -0.28 1.11 -19.84
CA SER A 11 -0.97 2.11 -20.68
C SER A 11 -2.50 1.96 -20.78
N LYS A 12 -3.17 1.33 -19.82
CA LYS A 12 -4.62 1.10 -19.81
C LYS A 12 -5.24 1.19 -18.42
N VAL A 13 -5.06 2.32 -17.74
CA VAL A 13 -5.96 2.69 -16.64
C VAL A 13 -6.77 3.88 -17.14
N PRO A 14 -8.06 3.74 -17.46
CA PRO A 14 -8.90 4.88 -17.78
C PRO A 14 -9.10 5.71 -16.49
N ILE A 15 -8.54 6.91 -16.50
CA ILE A 15 -8.79 7.92 -15.47
C ILE A 15 -10.18 8.47 -15.76
N CYS A 16 -11.13 8.21 -14.86
CA CYS A 16 -12.45 8.81 -14.95
C CYS A 16 -12.41 10.20 -14.30
N GLU A 17 -12.72 11.23 -15.09
CA GLU A 17 -12.80 12.60 -14.63
C GLU A 17 -13.95 12.81 -13.63
N THR A 18 -13.66 13.61 -12.63
CA THR A 18 -14.40 14.09 -11.48
C THR A 18 -15.90 14.34 -11.66
N LEU A 19 -16.70 13.77 -10.75
CA LEU A 19 -17.97 14.33 -10.34
C LEU A 19 -17.82 14.92 -8.93
N HIS A 20 -18.09 16.22 -8.80
CA HIS A 20 -18.10 17.00 -7.57
C HIS A 20 -19.21 16.55 -6.62
N GLY A 21 -18.88 16.31 -5.38
CA GLY A 21 -19.84 16.29 -4.27
C GLY A 21 -19.59 15.20 -3.23
N GLN A 22 -19.06 15.62 -2.11
CA GLN A 22 -19.08 15.01 -0.76
C GLN A 22 -18.95 13.48 -0.64
N HIS A 23 -17.89 13.09 0.06
CA HIS A 23 -17.49 11.78 0.57
C HIS A 23 -16.72 10.86 -0.41
N ASP A 24 -15.46 10.75 -0.17
CA ASP A 24 -14.40 9.74 -0.49
C ASP A 24 -14.76 8.48 -1.31
N TRP A 25 -15.27 8.67 -2.52
CA TRP A 25 -15.52 7.56 -3.43
C TRP A 25 -14.65 7.70 -4.68
N TYR A 26 -13.73 6.78 -4.86
CA TYR A 26 -12.97 6.68 -6.11
C TYR A 26 -13.63 5.64 -7.02
N CYS A 27 -13.79 6.00 -8.29
CA CYS A 27 -14.35 5.14 -9.31
C CYS A 27 -13.21 4.46 -10.08
N CYS A 28 -13.04 3.15 -9.95
CA CYS A 28 -12.15 2.36 -10.76
C CYS A 28 -12.94 1.62 -11.84
N CYS A 29 -12.60 1.85 -13.12
CA CYS A 29 -13.16 1.10 -14.23
C CYS A 29 -12.29 -0.13 -14.53
N LEU A 30 -12.72 -1.30 -14.08
CA LEU A 30 -12.18 -2.58 -14.52
C LEU A 30 -13.20 -3.19 -15.50
N GLY A 31 -12.86 -3.20 -16.79
CA GLY A 31 -13.68 -3.88 -17.81
C GLY A 31 -15.07 -3.31 -18.06
N GLY A 32 -15.27 -1.98 -17.94
CA GLY A 32 -16.54 -1.32 -18.26
C GLY A 32 -17.61 -1.37 -17.16
N VAL A 33 -17.31 -1.90 -15.99
CA VAL A 33 -18.20 -1.88 -14.81
C VAL A 33 -17.73 -0.78 -13.86
N LEU A 34 -18.63 0.15 -13.54
CA LEU A 34 -18.43 1.17 -12.50
C LEU A 34 -18.53 0.50 -11.13
N LEU A 35 -17.39 0.23 -10.50
CA LEU A 35 -17.33 -0.24 -9.13
C LEU A 35 -17.18 0.95 -8.18
N GLN A 36 -18.17 1.19 -7.33
CA GLN A 36 -18.04 2.12 -6.22
C GLN A 36 -17.28 1.43 -5.08
N MET A 37 -16.09 1.93 -4.76
CA MET A 37 -15.30 1.44 -3.64
C MET A 37 -14.60 2.60 -2.95
N ASN A 38 -14.32 2.45 -1.65
CA ASN A 38 -13.52 3.44 -0.93
C ASN A 38 -12.03 3.37 -1.35
N GLY A 39 -11.28 4.45 -1.10
CA GLY A 39 -9.87 4.53 -1.50
C GLY A 39 -8.99 3.45 -0.88
N ALA A 40 -9.30 2.99 0.33
CA ALA A 40 -8.57 1.90 0.98
C ALA A 40 -8.77 0.57 0.23
N ARG A 41 -9.99 0.29 -0.20
CA ARG A 41 -10.30 -0.88 -1.02
C ARG A 41 -9.60 -0.81 -2.37
N ALA A 42 -9.67 0.35 -3.04
CA ALA A 42 -8.99 0.57 -4.31
C ALA A 42 -7.48 0.34 -4.21
N LEU A 43 -6.86 0.82 -3.13
CA LEU A 43 -5.44 0.61 -2.85
C LEU A 43 -5.11 -0.88 -2.73
N LEU A 44 -5.87 -1.64 -1.92
CA LEU A 44 -5.61 -3.07 -1.73
C LEU A 44 -5.85 -3.89 -3.02
N GLU A 45 -6.87 -3.55 -3.80
CA GLU A 45 -7.09 -4.19 -5.11
C GLU A 45 -5.95 -3.87 -6.08
N SER A 46 -5.39 -2.66 -6.05
CA SER A 46 -4.22 -2.29 -6.85
C SER A 46 -3.00 -3.11 -6.42
N LEU A 47 -2.71 -3.22 -5.13
CA LEU A 47 -1.61 -4.04 -4.62
C LEU A 47 -1.76 -5.51 -5.05
N LYS A 48 -2.99 -6.04 -4.98
CA LYS A 48 -3.29 -7.40 -5.42
C LYS A 48 -3.06 -7.58 -6.91
N THR A 49 -3.45 -6.59 -7.72
CA THR A 49 -3.27 -6.62 -9.18
C THR A 49 -1.78 -6.55 -9.56
N GLU A 50 -0.97 -5.83 -8.77
CA GLU A 50 0.50 -5.77 -8.91
C GLU A 50 1.20 -7.02 -8.34
N GLY A 51 0.46 -8.01 -7.86
CA GLY A 51 1.01 -9.28 -7.37
C GLY A 51 1.57 -9.23 -5.96
N VAL A 52 1.18 -8.26 -5.15
CA VAL A 52 1.56 -8.20 -3.73
C VAL A 52 0.84 -9.31 -2.97
N GLU A 53 1.62 -10.20 -2.36
CA GLU A 53 1.10 -11.38 -1.66
C GLU A 53 0.93 -11.16 -0.16
N VAL A 54 1.72 -10.25 0.42
CA VAL A 54 1.72 -9.99 1.86
C VAL A 54 2.12 -8.55 2.14
N VAL A 55 1.56 -7.98 3.18
CA VAL A 55 1.95 -6.66 3.70
C VAL A 55 2.37 -6.78 5.16
N PHE A 56 3.30 -5.93 5.57
CA PHE A 56 3.82 -5.86 6.93
C PHE A 56 3.41 -4.52 7.53
N GLY A 57 3.01 -4.48 8.79
CA GLY A 57 2.67 -3.18 9.34
C GLY A 57 2.19 -3.19 10.78
N TYR A 58 1.99 -1.98 11.29
CA TYR A 58 1.41 -1.70 12.58
C TYR A 58 0.25 -0.70 12.43
N PRO A 59 -0.96 -1.02 12.92
CA PRO A 59 -2.13 -0.16 12.75
C PRO A 59 -2.00 1.12 13.60
N GLY A 60 -2.62 2.18 13.09
CA GLY A 60 -2.71 3.46 13.78
C GLY A 60 -3.86 4.30 13.22
N GLY A 61 -4.17 5.42 13.85
CA GLY A 61 -5.38 6.20 13.57
C GLY A 61 -5.61 6.55 12.10
N ALA A 62 -4.57 6.99 11.39
CA ALA A 62 -4.71 7.43 10.00
C ALA A 62 -4.94 6.28 9.00
N VAL A 63 -4.63 5.04 9.37
CA VAL A 63 -4.75 3.86 8.50
C VAL A 63 -5.84 2.88 8.94
N LEU A 64 -6.71 3.27 9.87
CA LEU A 64 -7.79 2.40 10.36
C LEU A 64 -8.69 1.90 9.24
N THR A 65 -9.09 2.78 8.32
CA THR A 65 -9.92 2.40 7.17
C THR A 65 -9.22 1.39 6.27
N LEU A 66 -7.89 1.54 6.11
CA LEU A 66 -7.08 0.59 5.34
C LEU A 66 -7.04 -0.78 6.02
N TYR A 67 -6.82 -0.81 7.33
CA TYR A 67 -6.81 -2.07 8.10
C TYR A 67 -8.19 -2.74 8.17
N ASP A 68 -9.28 -1.96 8.18
CA ASP A 68 -10.64 -2.49 8.08
C ASP A 68 -10.85 -3.22 6.74
N GLU A 69 -10.37 -2.64 5.64
CA GLU A 69 -10.42 -3.31 4.34
C GLU A 69 -9.45 -4.52 4.24
N VAL A 70 -8.27 -4.45 4.84
CA VAL A 70 -7.36 -5.61 4.98
C VAL A 70 -8.10 -6.79 5.63
N TYR A 71 -8.82 -6.52 6.72
CA TYR A 71 -9.60 -7.53 7.43
C TYR A 71 -10.75 -8.08 6.58
N LYS A 72 -11.55 -7.20 5.95
CA LYS A 72 -12.69 -7.59 5.10
C LYS A 72 -12.27 -8.41 3.89
N MET A 73 -11.17 -8.03 3.26
CA MET A 73 -10.60 -8.73 2.10
C MET A 73 -9.82 -10.00 2.47
N LYS A 74 -9.56 -10.19 3.76
CA LYS A 74 -8.63 -11.23 4.24
C LYS A 74 -7.27 -11.12 3.53
N PHE A 75 -6.83 -9.87 3.27
CA PHE A 75 -5.54 -9.64 2.62
C PHE A 75 -4.43 -10.10 3.55
N PRO A 76 -3.46 -10.90 3.09
CA PRO A 76 -2.40 -11.40 3.94
C PRO A 76 -1.60 -10.26 4.58
N HIS A 77 -1.62 -10.22 5.91
CA HIS A 77 -0.98 -9.18 6.69
C HIS A 77 -0.21 -9.79 7.86
N ILE A 78 1.01 -9.32 8.05
CA ILE A 78 1.84 -9.68 9.21
C ILE A 78 1.93 -8.46 10.12
N LEU A 79 1.33 -8.59 11.30
CA LEU A 79 1.38 -7.57 12.34
C LEU A 79 2.78 -7.52 12.96
N THR A 80 3.41 -6.38 12.87
CA THR A 80 4.66 -6.11 13.58
C THR A 80 4.39 -5.36 14.88
N ARG A 81 5.38 -5.27 15.77
CA ARG A 81 5.27 -4.51 17.02
C ARG A 81 5.84 -3.10 16.91
N HIS A 82 6.47 -2.79 15.79
CA HIS A 82 7.07 -1.49 15.51
C HIS A 82 7.21 -1.34 13.98
N GLU A 83 7.04 -0.14 13.47
CA GLU A 83 7.05 0.12 12.02
C GLU A 83 8.44 -0.11 11.40
N GLN A 84 9.51 0.15 12.14
CA GLN A 84 10.87 -0.22 11.71
C GLN A 84 10.98 -1.71 11.43
N GLY A 85 10.37 -2.55 12.28
CA GLY A 85 10.30 -3.98 12.06
C GLY A 85 9.49 -4.35 10.81
N ALA A 86 8.42 -3.60 10.51
CA ALA A 86 7.64 -3.77 9.29
C ALA A 86 8.48 -3.45 8.05
N ALA A 87 9.22 -2.34 8.06
CA ALA A 87 10.10 -1.96 6.95
C ALA A 87 11.21 -3.00 6.72
N HIS A 88 11.88 -3.47 7.77
CA HIS A 88 12.91 -4.50 7.64
C HIS A 88 12.34 -5.86 7.23
N ALA A 89 11.12 -6.20 7.66
CA ALA A 89 10.45 -7.41 7.18
C ALA A 89 10.12 -7.33 5.69
N ALA A 90 9.63 -6.17 5.22
CA ALA A 90 9.38 -5.92 3.80
C ALA A 90 10.68 -5.96 2.98
N ASP A 91 11.77 -5.35 3.47
CA ASP A 91 13.10 -5.42 2.86
C ASP A 91 13.60 -6.88 2.76
N GLY A 92 13.54 -7.63 3.85
CA GLY A 92 13.93 -9.03 3.88
C GLY A 92 13.09 -9.90 2.96
N TYR A 93 11.78 -9.67 2.91
CA TYR A 93 10.87 -10.35 1.98
C TYR A 93 11.25 -10.08 0.52
N ALA A 94 11.53 -8.82 0.18
CA ALA A 94 11.92 -8.45 -1.17
C ALA A 94 13.24 -9.11 -1.59
N ARG A 95 14.24 -9.15 -0.70
CA ARG A 95 15.52 -9.83 -0.94
C ARG A 95 15.35 -11.34 -1.15
N ALA A 96 14.51 -11.96 -0.34
CA ALA A 96 14.34 -13.41 -0.37
C ALA A 96 13.46 -13.90 -1.53
N SER A 97 12.42 -13.14 -1.86
CA SER A 97 11.42 -13.53 -2.87
C SER A 97 11.66 -12.98 -4.27
N GLY A 98 12.46 -11.91 -4.40
CA GLY A 98 12.60 -11.14 -5.63
C GLY A 98 11.36 -10.29 -5.98
N LYS A 99 10.40 -10.19 -5.07
CA LYS A 99 9.16 -9.40 -5.22
C LYS A 99 9.27 -8.08 -4.45
N VAL A 100 8.36 -7.15 -4.73
CA VAL A 100 8.29 -5.89 -3.98
C VAL A 100 7.80 -6.13 -2.56
N GLY A 101 8.54 -5.64 -1.56
CA GLY A 101 8.10 -5.63 -0.17
C GLY A 101 7.16 -4.45 0.12
N VAL A 102 6.09 -4.67 0.89
CA VAL A 102 5.13 -3.61 1.20
C VAL A 102 4.97 -3.45 2.71
N ALA A 103 5.14 -2.22 3.21
CA ALA A 103 4.96 -1.88 4.61
C ALA A 103 3.89 -0.80 4.79
N PHE A 104 3.05 -0.98 5.82
CA PHE A 104 2.03 -0.01 6.21
C PHE A 104 2.39 0.65 7.54
N ALA A 105 2.21 1.97 7.61
CA ALA A 105 2.39 2.73 8.84
C ALA A 105 1.39 3.87 8.94
N THR A 106 1.05 4.26 10.16
CA THR A 106 0.25 5.47 10.38
C THR A 106 1.09 6.72 10.14
N SER A 107 0.43 7.84 9.88
CA SER A 107 1.09 9.15 9.73
C SER A 107 1.82 9.57 11.02
N GLY A 108 2.72 10.55 10.90
CA GLY A 108 3.49 11.08 12.02
C GLY A 108 4.57 10.12 12.51
N PRO A 109 4.58 9.73 13.80
CA PRO A 109 5.64 8.89 14.37
C PRO A 109 5.73 7.50 13.71
N GLY A 110 4.60 6.94 13.23
CA GLY A 110 4.62 5.69 12.50
C GLY A 110 5.41 5.79 11.20
N ALA A 111 5.15 6.83 10.41
CA ALA A 111 5.88 7.09 9.17
C ALA A 111 7.37 7.38 9.41
N THR A 112 7.72 8.11 10.49
CA THR A 112 9.12 8.38 10.83
C THR A 112 9.87 7.13 11.28
N ASN A 113 9.18 6.17 11.89
CA ASN A 113 9.76 4.89 12.30
C ASN A 113 10.14 3.98 11.11
N LEU A 114 9.64 4.24 9.91
CA LEU A 114 10.03 3.52 8.70
C LEU A 114 11.41 3.96 8.15
N VAL A 115 11.90 5.14 8.52
CA VAL A 115 13.05 5.80 7.88
C VAL A 115 14.29 4.89 7.83
N THR A 116 14.64 4.21 8.91
CA THR A 116 15.80 3.32 8.95
C THR A 116 15.67 2.19 7.93
N GLY A 117 14.50 1.53 7.85
CA GLY A 117 14.27 0.46 6.89
C GLY A 117 14.26 0.95 5.45
N ILE A 118 13.67 2.13 5.20
CA ILE A 118 13.70 2.79 3.88
C ILE A 118 15.14 3.13 3.48
N ALA A 119 15.94 3.67 4.39
CA ALA A 119 17.34 3.99 4.13
C ALA A 119 18.13 2.71 3.79
N THR A 120 17.93 1.63 4.51
CA THR A 120 18.57 0.33 4.23
C THR A 120 18.20 -0.18 2.84
N ALA A 121 16.90 -0.23 2.52
CA ALA A 121 16.43 -0.67 1.21
C ALA A 121 16.94 0.21 0.08
N HIS A 122 17.00 1.53 0.29
CA HIS A 122 17.53 2.49 -0.69
C HIS A 122 19.02 2.26 -0.98
N MET A 123 19.84 2.09 0.06
CA MET A 123 21.28 1.88 -0.11
C MET A 123 21.60 0.60 -0.88
N ASP A 124 20.80 -0.43 -0.70
CA ASP A 124 21.00 -1.74 -1.34
C ASP A 124 20.13 -1.94 -2.60
N SER A 125 19.40 -0.90 -3.04
CA SER A 125 18.51 -0.94 -4.21
C SER A 125 17.43 -2.03 -4.11
N VAL A 126 16.90 -2.28 -2.92
CA VAL A 126 15.84 -3.25 -2.68
C VAL A 126 14.48 -2.64 -2.97
N PRO A 127 13.62 -3.27 -3.79
CA PRO A 127 12.31 -2.73 -4.14
C PRO A 127 11.35 -2.81 -2.93
N MET A 128 10.93 -1.66 -2.42
CA MET A 128 10.01 -1.56 -1.29
C MET A 128 9.03 -0.41 -1.47
N VAL A 129 7.78 -0.62 -1.07
CA VAL A 129 6.72 0.39 -1.01
C VAL A 129 6.28 0.58 0.43
N CYS A 130 6.25 1.83 0.88
CA CYS A 130 5.73 2.21 2.19
C CYS A 130 4.47 3.09 2.04
N ILE A 131 3.41 2.77 2.76
CA ILE A 131 2.10 3.41 2.69
C ILE A 131 1.66 3.83 4.09
#